data_6535c95c022ecbd77d223d160b7cafc1
#
_entry.id   6535c95c022ecbd77d223d160b7cafc1
#
_cell.length_a   1.000
_cell.length_b   1.000
_cell.length_c   1.000
_cell.angle_alpha   90.00
_cell.angle_beta   90.00
_cell.angle_gamma   90.00
#
_symmetry.space_group_name_H-M   'P 1'
#
loop_
_entity.id
_entity.type
_entity.pdbx_description
1 polymer ?
#
loop_
_entity_poly.entity_id
_entity_poly.type
_entity_poly.pdbx_seq_one_letter_code
_entity_poly.pdbx_strand_id
1 'polypeptide(L)'
;MSTILPTMRKLVFLFSFTAWTFVQAQYYPPKNEWESKDPKEAGFNADRLKEAVDFAMANEYSGEKDLRLAILKSFSREPDHKLLGPTKKRGGPAGLVIKDGYIIAQWGDVERVDMTFSVTKSYLSTMFGLALDDGLIGSVKERVEEYVWDGTFRGEHNSQIVWEQLLHQTSDWSGTLFGLNDWADRPDRTMEYDDWKYRALQDPGTKFKYNDVRVNLLSYSLLNVWRRPLPQILKERIMDPIGATPTWRWYGYDGSWITLDGQQMQVVSGGGHHGGGVFINSLDHARFGLLFARNGKWGKQQLISQDWVQAVRTPAPSYESYGYMWWLNQGPRAWEGLPDHLYYAAGFGGNFIVVDQEEDLVIVTRWLEPSKIGELVGLIYKGL
;
A
#
# COMPACT_ATOMS: atom_id res chain seq x y z
N MET A 1 76.53 -40.37 37.63
CA MET A 1 75.35 -39.91 38.34
C MET A 1 74.91 -38.62 37.69
N SER A 2 73.85 -38.73 36.83
CA SER A 2 73.28 -37.54 36.12
C SER A 2 71.83 -37.50 36.45
N THR A 3 71.44 -36.46 37.15
CA THR A 3 70.07 -36.19 37.64
C THR A 3 69.28 -35.48 36.57
N ILE A 4 68.19 -36.13 36.08
CA ILE A 4 67.25 -35.55 35.17
C ILE A 4 66.10 -34.90 35.98
N LEU A 5 65.90 -33.56 35.82
CA LEU A 5 64.75 -32.85 36.32
C LEU A 5 63.54 -33.00 35.40
N PRO A 6 62.31 -33.19 35.89
CA PRO A 6 61.17 -33.25 35.05
C PRO A 6 60.59 -31.83 34.76
N THR A 7 60.36 -31.57 33.47
CA THR A 7 59.73 -30.35 32.97
C THR A 7 58.22 -30.37 33.21
N MET A 8 57.69 -29.49 34.07
CA MET A 8 56.26 -29.27 34.25
C MET A 8 55.66 -28.53 33.07
N ARG A 9 54.83 -29.20 32.28
CA ARG A 9 53.96 -28.58 31.27
C ARG A 9 52.78 -27.88 31.96
N LYS A 10 52.71 -26.56 31.85
CA LYS A 10 51.51 -25.77 32.28
C LYS A 10 50.42 -25.97 31.20
N LEU A 11 49.33 -26.63 31.58
CA LEU A 11 48.09 -26.67 30.77
C LEU A 11 47.37 -25.33 30.91
N VAL A 12 47.28 -24.54 29.84
CA VAL A 12 46.44 -23.33 29.78
C VAL A 12 45.05 -23.75 29.30
N PHE A 13 44.07 -23.71 30.20
CA PHE A 13 42.66 -23.85 29.83
C PHE A 13 42.14 -22.54 29.23
N LEU A 14 41.91 -22.50 27.92
CA LEU A 14 41.17 -21.43 27.29
C LEU A 14 39.65 -21.69 27.52
N PHE A 15 39.05 -20.89 28.39
CA PHE A 15 37.61 -20.82 28.52
C PHE A 15 37.06 -19.95 27.37
N SER A 16 36.48 -20.60 26.35
CA SER A 16 35.69 -19.94 25.29
C SER A 16 34.36 -19.52 25.90
N PHE A 17 34.18 -18.25 26.19
CA PHE A 17 32.85 -17.67 26.48
C PHE A 17 32.09 -17.58 25.17
N THR A 18 31.19 -18.54 24.89
CA THR A 18 30.14 -18.38 23.86
C THR A 18 29.07 -17.46 24.43
N ALA A 19 29.09 -16.19 23.99
CA ALA A 19 27.98 -15.28 24.25
C ALA A 19 26.77 -15.79 23.47
N TRP A 20 25.79 -16.35 24.17
CA TRP A 20 24.48 -16.63 23.62
C TRP A 20 23.74 -15.32 23.46
N THR A 21 23.73 -14.77 22.25
CA THR A 21 22.81 -13.71 21.90
C THR A 21 21.40 -14.34 21.85
N PHE A 22 20.58 -14.08 22.84
CA PHE A 22 19.15 -14.36 22.76
C PHE A 22 18.59 -13.44 21.66
N VAL A 23 18.40 -13.98 20.46
CA VAL A 23 17.56 -13.35 19.46
C VAL A 23 16.14 -13.42 20.01
N GLN A 24 15.65 -12.30 20.54
CA GLN A 24 14.27 -12.21 20.99
C GLN A 24 13.36 -12.50 19.78
N ALA A 25 12.45 -13.47 19.92
CA ALA A 25 11.53 -13.82 18.84
C ALA A 25 10.69 -12.59 18.47
N GLN A 26 10.64 -12.28 17.18
CA GLN A 26 9.88 -11.15 16.65
C GLN A 26 8.39 -11.33 16.99
N TYR A 27 7.78 -10.34 17.65
CA TYR A 27 6.38 -10.38 18.04
C TYR A 27 5.47 -10.12 16.82
N TYR A 28 4.47 -10.94 16.65
CA TYR A 28 3.38 -10.76 15.67
C TYR A 28 2.05 -10.76 16.42
N PRO A 29 1.20 -9.74 16.24
CA PRO A 29 -0.06 -9.66 16.96
C PRO A 29 -0.98 -10.81 16.57
N PRO A 30 -1.49 -11.59 17.55
CA PRO A 30 -2.44 -12.67 17.28
C PRO A 30 -3.78 -12.12 16.76
N LYS A 31 -4.62 -13.01 16.26
CA LYS A 31 -5.94 -12.63 15.77
C LYS A 31 -6.78 -12.05 16.90
N ASN A 32 -7.44 -10.91 16.63
CA ASN A 32 -8.30 -10.17 17.56
C ASN A 32 -7.60 -9.57 18.79
N GLU A 33 -6.28 -9.66 18.89
CA GLU A 33 -5.51 -9.11 19.99
C GLU A 33 -4.33 -8.31 19.43
N TRP A 34 -3.97 -7.24 20.09
CA TRP A 34 -2.75 -6.50 19.78
C TRP A 34 -2.17 -5.89 21.04
N GLU A 35 -0.99 -6.34 21.40
CA GLU A 35 -0.31 -5.85 22.60
C GLU A 35 0.21 -4.43 22.38
N SER A 36 0.09 -3.63 23.44
CA SER A 36 0.73 -2.30 23.52
C SER A 36 2.00 -2.40 24.36
N LYS A 37 2.97 -1.54 24.04
CA LYS A 37 4.22 -1.43 24.78
C LYS A 37 4.46 0.02 25.19
N ASP A 38 5.01 0.22 26.37
CA ASP A 38 5.39 1.57 26.78
C ASP A 38 6.39 2.17 25.77
N PRO A 39 6.18 3.40 25.27
CA PRO A 39 7.08 4.01 24.31
C PRO A 39 8.55 3.99 24.74
N LYS A 40 8.86 4.20 26.02
CA LYS A 40 10.24 4.17 26.54
C LYS A 40 10.85 2.78 26.45
N GLU A 41 10.08 1.72 26.70
CA GLU A 41 10.53 0.33 26.53
C GLU A 41 10.74 -0.04 25.05
N ALA A 42 10.08 0.68 24.13
CA ALA A 42 10.26 0.56 22.70
C ALA A 42 11.35 1.50 22.13
N GLY A 43 12.10 2.18 22.99
CA GLY A 43 13.17 3.08 22.59
C GLY A 43 12.72 4.51 22.25
N PHE A 44 11.43 4.85 22.46
CA PHE A 44 10.89 6.17 22.11
C PHE A 44 10.85 7.14 23.28
N ASN A 45 11.05 8.41 22.99
CA ASN A 45 10.72 9.49 23.91
C ASN A 45 9.19 9.67 23.97
N ALA A 46 8.60 9.34 25.12
CA ALA A 46 7.13 9.36 25.29
C ALA A 46 6.51 10.75 25.12
N ASP A 47 7.22 11.82 25.54
CA ASP A 47 6.72 13.19 25.43
C ASP A 47 6.69 13.65 23.94
N ARG A 48 7.71 13.28 23.16
CA ARG A 48 7.76 13.53 21.72
C ARG A 48 6.70 12.76 20.96
N LEU A 49 6.48 11.51 21.34
CA LEU A 49 5.42 10.70 20.72
C LEU A 49 4.02 11.25 21.06
N LYS A 50 3.84 11.74 22.30
CA LYS A 50 2.60 12.44 22.68
C LYS A 50 2.40 13.71 21.86
N GLU A 51 3.44 14.51 21.63
CA GLU A 51 3.39 15.71 20.77
C GLU A 51 2.93 15.33 19.34
N ALA A 52 3.43 14.22 18.79
CA ALA A 52 3.01 13.73 17.48
C ALA A 52 1.52 13.31 17.47
N VAL A 53 1.03 12.66 18.51
CA VAL A 53 -0.39 12.29 18.67
C VAL A 53 -1.28 13.54 18.78
N ASP A 54 -0.90 14.50 19.61
CA ASP A 54 -1.63 15.77 19.77
C ASP A 54 -1.67 16.54 18.44
N PHE A 55 -0.56 16.55 17.71
CA PHE A 55 -0.50 17.13 16.35
C PHE A 55 -1.45 16.43 15.37
N ALA A 56 -1.48 15.11 15.34
CA ALA A 56 -2.36 14.35 14.46
C ALA A 56 -3.84 14.65 14.75
N MET A 57 -4.22 14.75 16.03
CA MET A 57 -5.57 15.05 16.46
C MET A 57 -5.98 16.49 16.12
N ALA A 58 -5.04 17.44 16.20
CA ALA A 58 -5.29 18.87 15.90
C ALA A 58 -5.39 19.15 14.38
N ASN A 59 -4.88 18.26 13.54
CA ASN A 59 -4.84 18.44 12.10
C ASN A 59 -5.79 17.47 11.36
N GLU A 60 -7.07 17.43 11.76
CA GLU A 60 -8.09 16.67 11.05
C GLU A 60 -8.23 17.19 9.61
N TYR A 61 -8.39 16.25 8.66
CA TYR A 61 -8.74 16.58 7.29
C TYR A 61 -9.96 17.50 7.23
N SER A 62 -9.81 18.64 6.58
CA SER A 62 -10.82 19.71 6.53
C SER A 62 -12.01 19.43 5.60
N GLY A 63 -11.91 18.40 4.74
CA GLY A 63 -12.97 18.06 3.77
C GLY A 63 -14.20 17.42 4.40
N GLU A 64 -15.26 17.34 3.60
CA GLU A 64 -16.59 16.86 4.01
C GLU A 64 -16.55 15.49 4.70
N LYS A 65 -17.39 15.34 5.74
CA LYS A 65 -17.58 14.02 6.39
C LYS A 65 -18.49 13.10 5.58
N ASP A 66 -19.43 13.63 4.81
CA ASP A 66 -20.16 12.86 3.80
C ASP A 66 -19.28 12.67 2.56
N LEU A 67 -18.76 11.46 2.38
CA LEU A 67 -17.81 11.18 1.31
C LEU A 67 -18.42 11.25 -0.09
N ARG A 68 -19.76 11.20 -0.25
CA ARG A 68 -20.40 11.46 -1.54
C ARG A 68 -20.17 12.92 -1.93
N LEU A 69 -20.38 13.83 -0.98
CA LEU A 69 -20.16 15.26 -1.20
C LEU A 69 -18.67 15.57 -1.38
N ALA A 70 -17.78 14.92 -0.59
CA ALA A 70 -16.35 15.07 -0.72
C ALA A 70 -15.86 14.71 -2.13
N ILE A 71 -16.26 13.55 -2.65
CA ILE A 71 -15.90 13.08 -3.99
C ILE A 71 -16.45 14.03 -5.05
N LEU A 72 -17.76 14.32 -5.01
CA LEU A 72 -18.40 15.16 -6.03
C LEU A 72 -17.80 16.57 -6.07
N LYS A 73 -17.50 17.17 -4.91
CA LYS A 73 -16.85 18.50 -4.85
C LYS A 73 -15.41 18.46 -5.37
N SER A 74 -14.64 17.43 -5.00
CA SER A 74 -13.21 17.34 -5.35
C SER A 74 -12.97 17.07 -6.82
N PHE A 75 -13.84 16.30 -7.45
CA PHE A 75 -13.69 15.83 -8.83
C PHE A 75 -14.73 16.43 -9.80
N SER A 76 -15.52 17.43 -9.38
CA SER A 76 -16.59 18.07 -10.18
C SER A 76 -16.13 18.68 -11.51
N ARG A 77 -14.83 18.91 -11.67
CA ARG A 77 -14.24 19.43 -12.92
C ARG A 77 -13.86 18.34 -13.91
N GLU A 78 -13.95 17.10 -13.52
CA GLU A 78 -13.67 15.96 -14.40
C GLU A 78 -14.92 15.65 -15.25
N PRO A 79 -14.76 15.37 -16.54
CA PRO A 79 -15.90 15.10 -17.42
C PRO A 79 -16.78 13.95 -16.95
N ASP A 80 -16.19 12.90 -16.43
CA ASP A 80 -16.87 11.69 -15.97
C ASP A 80 -17.09 11.66 -14.44
N HIS A 81 -17.11 12.83 -13.78
CA HIS A 81 -17.31 12.92 -12.33
C HIS A 81 -18.68 12.41 -11.90
N LYS A 82 -18.75 11.21 -11.39
CA LYS A 82 -19.99 10.58 -10.88
C LYS A 82 -19.66 9.55 -9.81
N LEU A 83 -20.62 9.23 -8.98
CA LEU A 83 -20.50 8.14 -8.03
C LEU A 83 -21.02 6.86 -8.67
N LEU A 84 -20.20 5.82 -8.64
CA LEU A 84 -20.48 4.51 -9.24
C LEU A 84 -20.38 3.37 -8.24
N GLY A 85 -19.76 3.60 -7.10
CA GLY A 85 -19.61 2.60 -6.05
C GLY A 85 -20.01 3.15 -4.67
N PRO A 86 -20.12 2.27 -3.66
CA PRO A 86 -20.53 2.67 -2.33
C PRO A 86 -19.56 3.66 -1.68
N THR A 87 -20.13 4.51 -0.83
CA THR A 87 -19.41 5.44 0.06
C THR A 87 -19.93 5.32 1.47
N LYS A 88 -19.23 5.92 2.43
CA LYS A 88 -19.62 5.96 3.84
C LYS A 88 -19.28 7.32 4.43
N LYS A 89 -20.07 7.80 5.38
CA LYS A 89 -19.69 8.98 6.18
C LYS A 89 -18.43 8.65 6.97
N ARG A 90 -17.37 9.48 6.82
CA ARG A 90 -16.08 9.27 7.48
C ARG A 90 -16.10 9.59 8.99
N GLY A 91 -15.16 8.98 9.71
CA GLY A 91 -14.84 9.32 11.09
C GLY A 91 -14.05 10.62 11.25
N GLY A 92 -13.61 10.87 12.47
CA GLY A 92 -12.60 11.86 12.83
C GLY A 92 -11.17 11.31 12.62
N PRO A 93 -10.13 12.10 12.99
CA PRO A 93 -8.75 11.67 12.90
C PRO A 93 -8.50 10.45 13.79
N ALA A 94 -7.84 9.45 13.26
CA ALA A 94 -7.45 8.26 13.99
C ALA A 94 -6.12 7.72 13.45
N GLY A 95 -5.42 6.92 14.25
CA GLY A 95 -4.19 6.30 13.78
C GLY A 95 -3.44 5.50 14.83
N LEU A 96 -2.34 4.93 14.41
CA LEU A 96 -1.49 4.03 15.17
C LEU A 96 -0.02 4.25 14.84
N VAL A 97 0.85 4.07 15.82
CA VAL A 97 2.29 3.89 15.64
C VAL A 97 2.65 2.51 16.17
N ILE A 98 3.22 1.69 15.30
CA ILE A 98 3.65 0.32 15.59
C ILE A 98 5.17 0.28 15.54
N LYS A 99 5.81 -0.18 16.61
CA LYS A 99 7.24 -0.42 16.69
C LYS A 99 7.50 -1.86 17.15
N ASP A 100 8.35 -2.58 16.44
CA ASP A 100 8.67 -3.99 16.71
C ASP A 100 7.43 -4.90 16.82
N GLY A 101 6.36 -4.52 16.11
CA GLY A 101 5.08 -5.21 16.11
C GLY A 101 4.12 -4.78 17.23
N TYR A 102 4.53 -3.99 18.21
CA TYR A 102 3.69 -3.51 19.31
C TYR A 102 3.07 -2.14 19.01
N ILE A 103 1.87 -1.89 19.51
CA ILE A 103 1.28 -0.55 19.52
C ILE A 103 2.01 0.29 20.56
N ILE A 104 2.69 1.37 20.15
CA ILE A 104 3.35 2.31 21.06
C ILE A 104 2.59 3.63 21.19
N ALA A 105 1.70 3.94 20.25
CA ALA A 105 0.74 5.02 20.33
C ALA A 105 -0.49 4.73 19.49
N GLN A 106 -1.63 5.28 19.92
CA GLN A 106 -2.87 5.27 19.15
C GLN A 106 -3.72 6.49 19.48
N TRP A 107 -4.55 6.92 18.52
CA TRP A 107 -5.49 8.02 18.71
C TRP A 107 -6.76 7.82 17.91
N GLY A 108 -7.85 8.45 18.36
CA GLY A 108 -9.15 8.39 17.72
C GLY A 108 -9.78 6.98 17.76
N ASP A 109 -10.76 6.78 16.87
CA ASP A 109 -11.48 5.49 16.74
C ASP A 109 -10.77 4.58 15.73
N VAL A 110 -9.83 3.78 16.22
CA VAL A 110 -8.99 2.88 15.39
C VAL A 110 -9.73 1.64 14.89
N GLU A 111 -10.87 1.29 15.49
CA GLU A 111 -11.70 0.15 15.10
C GLU A 111 -12.74 0.50 14.04
N ARG A 112 -12.94 1.79 13.81
CA ARG A 112 -13.90 2.25 12.83
C ARG A 112 -13.51 1.81 11.41
N VAL A 113 -14.42 1.12 10.75
CA VAL A 113 -14.29 0.76 9.32
C VAL A 113 -14.66 1.96 8.48
N ASP A 114 -13.70 2.52 7.76
CA ASP A 114 -13.89 3.63 6.84
C ASP A 114 -13.30 3.30 5.46
N MET A 115 -13.77 4.04 4.45
CA MET A 115 -13.22 4.01 3.09
C MET A 115 -11.76 4.50 3.11
N THR A 116 -10.85 3.80 2.43
CA THR A 116 -9.42 4.11 2.45
C THR A 116 -8.91 4.77 1.17
N PHE A 117 -9.77 4.92 0.17
CA PHE A 117 -9.42 5.50 -1.13
C PHE A 117 -8.19 4.83 -1.76
N SER A 118 -7.23 5.62 -2.20
CA SER A 118 -6.09 5.13 -2.99
C SER A 118 -5.08 4.27 -2.22
N VAL A 119 -5.19 4.13 -0.89
CA VAL A 119 -4.47 3.07 -0.18
C VAL A 119 -4.84 1.68 -0.76
N THR A 120 -6.04 1.54 -1.33
CA THR A 120 -6.49 0.36 -2.08
C THR A 120 -5.51 -0.09 -3.17
N LYS A 121 -4.78 0.84 -3.78
CA LYS A 121 -3.80 0.54 -4.83
C LYS A 121 -2.68 -0.39 -4.35
N SER A 122 -2.26 -0.22 -3.10
CA SER A 122 -1.23 -1.08 -2.51
C SER A 122 -1.76 -2.49 -2.22
N TYR A 123 -3.04 -2.62 -1.88
CA TYR A 123 -3.70 -3.95 -1.83
C TYR A 123 -3.80 -4.58 -3.22
N LEU A 124 -4.10 -3.79 -4.26
CA LEU A 124 -4.14 -4.28 -5.64
C LEU A 124 -2.75 -4.71 -6.13
N SER A 125 -1.70 -3.97 -5.80
CA SER A 125 -0.30 -4.37 -6.03
C SER A 125 0.02 -5.71 -5.37
N THR A 126 -0.47 -5.94 -4.16
CA THR A 126 -0.30 -7.24 -3.46
C THR A 126 -0.94 -8.38 -4.25
N MET A 127 -2.11 -8.15 -4.87
CA MET A 127 -2.76 -9.16 -5.72
C MET A 127 -1.93 -9.52 -6.96
N PHE A 128 -1.19 -8.55 -7.50
CA PHE A 128 -0.24 -8.80 -8.59
C PHE A 128 0.96 -9.61 -8.10
N GLY A 129 1.55 -9.22 -6.95
CA GLY A 129 2.67 -9.94 -6.36
C GLY A 129 2.36 -11.41 -6.08
N LEU A 130 1.16 -11.69 -5.55
CA LEU A 130 0.70 -13.06 -5.34
C LEU A 130 0.51 -13.82 -6.66
N ALA A 131 0.05 -13.16 -7.74
CA ALA A 131 -0.08 -13.80 -9.05
C ALA A 131 1.29 -14.15 -9.64
N LEU A 132 2.30 -13.32 -9.38
CA LEU A 132 3.69 -13.60 -9.75
C LEU A 132 4.26 -14.76 -8.92
N ASP A 133 4.05 -14.76 -7.60
CA ASP A 133 4.50 -15.82 -6.69
C ASP A 133 3.88 -17.19 -7.04
N ASP A 134 2.63 -17.21 -7.48
CA ASP A 134 1.92 -18.42 -7.90
C ASP A 134 2.25 -18.83 -9.35
N GLY A 135 3.06 -18.06 -10.09
CA GLY A 135 3.41 -18.33 -11.48
C GLY A 135 2.24 -18.14 -12.47
N LEU A 136 1.20 -17.42 -12.07
CA LEU A 136 0.07 -17.05 -12.95
C LEU A 136 0.48 -15.96 -13.94
N ILE A 137 1.47 -15.15 -13.59
CA ILE A 137 2.16 -14.18 -14.42
C ILE A 137 3.65 -14.49 -14.31
N GLY A 138 4.34 -14.60 -15.43
CA GLY A 138 5.76 -14.95 -15.44
C GLY A 138 6.68 -13.78 -15.13
N SER A 139 6.31 -12.55 -15.55
CA SER A 139 7.13 -11.35 -15.36
C SER A 139 6.30 -10.07 -15.46
N VAL A 140 6.73 -9.02 -14.77
CA VAL A 140 6.19 -7.65 -14.94
C VAL A 140 6.40 -7.10 -16.36
N LYS A 141 7.30 -7.70 -17.14
CA LYS A 141 7.63 -7.30 -18.53
C LYS A 141 6.78 -7.99 -19.58
N GLU A 142 5.92 -8.91 -19.22
CA GLU A 142 5.02 -9.56 -20.17
C GLU A 142 3.87 -8.64 -20.56
N ARG A 143 3.39 -8.80 -21.79
CA ARG A 143 2.28 -8.01 -22.32
C ARG A 143 0.98 -8.40 -21.68
N VAL A 144 0.18 -7.41 -21.29
CA VAL A 144 -1.11 -7.67 -20.63
C VAL A 144 -2.12 -8.31 -21.60
N GLU A 145 -2.03 -8.03 -22.90
CA GLU A 145 -2.89 -8.64 -23.91
C GLU A 145 -2.78 -10.16 -23.99
N GLU A 146 -1.66 -10.75 -23.58
CA GLU A 146 -1.46 -12.19 -23.51
C GLU A 146 -2.33 -12.87 -22.45
N TYR A 147 -2.90 -12.10 -21.53
CA TYR A 147 -3.73 -12.53 -20.40
C TYR A 147 -5.20 -12.07 -20.53
N VAL A 148 -5.46 -10.99 -21.29
CA VAL A 148 -6.78 -10.36 -21.44
C VAL A 148 -7.16 -10.34 -22.91
N TRP A 149 -7.99 -11.30 -23.32
CA TRP A 149 -8.24 -11.60 -24.74
C TRP A 149 -9.50 -10.97 -25.34
N ASP A 150 -10.23 -10.16 -24.57
CA ASP A 150 -11.52 -9.59 -24.96
C ASP A 150 -11.40 -8.37 -25.89
N GLY A 151 -10.20 -7.95 -26.19
CA GLY A 151 -9.92 -6.80 -27.03
C GLY A 151 -9.60 -5.50 -26.28
N THR A 152 -9.64 -5.50 -24.95
CA THR A 152 -9.32 -4.34 -24.11
C THR A 152 -7.92 -3.78 -24.38
N PHE A 153 -6.98 -4.64 -24.78
CA PHE A 153 -5.60 -4.26 -25.12
C PHE A 153 -5.30 -4.31 -26.62
N ARG A 154 -6.32 -4.36 -27.49
CA ARG A 154 -6.10 -4.36 -28.94
C ARG A 154 -5.63 -3.00 -29.47
N GLY A 155 -4.97 -3.04 -30.63
CA GLY A 155 -4.48 -1.87 -31.38
C GLY A 155 -3.00 -1.62 -31.15
N GLU A 156 -2.41 -0.82 -32.04
CA GLU A 156 -0.97 -0.59 -32.12
C GLU A 156 -0.37 -0.07 -30.80
N HIS A 157 -1.09 0.78 -30.09
CA HIS A 157 -0.65 1.35 -28.82
C HIS A 157 -0.90 0.40 -27.64
N ASN A 158 -2.16 -0.01 -27.41
CA ASN A 158 -2.53 -0.76 -26.19
C ASN A 158 -1.90 -2.14 -26.12
N SER A 159 -1.65 -2.79 -27.27
CA SER A 159 -1.05 -4.14 -27.34
C SER A 159 0.42 -4.18 -26.87
N GLN A 160 1.06 -3.04 -26.77
CA GLN A 160 2.47 -2.93 -26.30
C GLN A 160 2.56 -2.84 -24.78
N ILE A 161 1.45 -2.60 -24.09
CA ILE A 161 1.44 -2.37 -22.66
C ILE A 161 1.83 -3.64 -21.91
N VAL A 162 2.84 -3.51 -21.03
CA VAL A 162 3.27 -4.54 -20.08
C VAL A 162 2.75 -4.27 -18.67
N TRP A 163 2.74 -5.28 -17.82
CA TRP A 163 2.25 -5.19 -16.44
C TRP A 163 2.93 -4.08 -15.63
N GLU A 164 4.25 -3.93 -15.76
CA GLU A 164 5.00 -2.90 -15.05
C GLU A 164 4.47 -1.49 -15.32
N GLN A 165 4.04 -1.23 -16.54
CA GLN A 165 3.50 0.08 -16.93
C GLN A 165 2.14 0.37 -16.30
N LEU A 166 1.32 -0.65 -16.07
CA LEU A 166 0.11 -0.51 -15.27
C LEU A 166 0.43 -0.25 -13.79
N LEU A 167 1.38 -1.01 -13.22
CA LEU A 167 1.83 -0.87 -11.83
C LEU A 167 2.45 0.50 -11.55
N HIS A 168 3.27 1.03 -12.46
CA HIS A 168 3.87 2.35 -12.39
C HIS A 168 2.94 3.50 -12.80
N GLN A 169 1.74 3.20 -13.31
CA GLN A 169 0.84 4.20 -13.91
C GLN A 169 1.49 4.99 -15.06
N THR A 170 2.26 4.29 -15.89
CA THR A 170 2.93 4.84 -17.08
C THR A 170 2.43 4.21 -18.38
N SER A 171 1.33 3.46 -18.36
CA SER A 171 0.84 2.70 -19.52
C SER A 171 0.29 3.58 -20.65
N ASP A 172 -0.20 4.74 -20.32
CA ASP A 172 -1.00 5.61 -21.21
C ASP A 172 -2.09 4.85 -22.01
N TRP A 173 -2.60 3.75 -21.45
CA TRP A 173 -3.70 3.00 -22.05
C TRP A 173 -4.85 3.94 -22.41
N SER A 174 -5.41 3.76 -23.59
CA SER A 174 -6.51 4.57 -24.11
C SER A 174 -7.76 3.72 -24.32
N GLY A 175 -8.83 4.12 -23.67
CA GLY A 175 -10.09 3.40 -23.78
C GLY A 175 -11.16 3.84 -22.79
N THR A 176 -12.24 3.06 -22.76
CA THR A 176 -13.36 3.23 -21.84
C THR A 176 -13.53 1.96 -21.02
N LEU A 177 -13.56 2.09 -19.68
CA LEU A 177 -13.78 0.99 -18.77
C LEU A 177 -14.93 1.32 -17.83
N PHE A 178 -15.96 0.46 -17.78
CA PHE A 178 -17.17 0.65 -16.95
C PHE A 178 -17.85 2.02 -17.15
N GLY A 179 -17.85 2.52 -18.40
CA GLY A 179 -18.44 3.81 -18.77
C GLY A 179 -17.62 5.03 -18.31
N LEU A 180 -16.35 4.82 -17.97
CA LEU A 180 -15.38 5.86 -17.63
C LEU A 180 -14.30 5.91 -18.72
N ASN A 181 -14.02 7.09 -19.24
CA ASN A 181 -12.95 7.31 -20.20
C ASN A 181 -11.63 7.58 -19.47
N ASP A 182 -10.53 6.95 -19.91
CA ASP A 182 -9.21 7.16 -19.31
C ASP A 182 -8.75 8.60 -19.36
N TRP A 183 -9.04 9.31 -20.46
CA TRP A 183 -8.68 10.70 -20.63
C TRP A 183 -9.44 11.66 -19.71
N ALA A 184 -10.60 11.25 -19.19
CA ALA A 184 -11.45 12.07 -18.33
C ALA A 184 -10.96 12.12 -16.87
N ASP A 185 -10.10 11.20 -16.45
CA ASP A 185 -9.57 11.15 -15.08
C ASP A 185 -8.41 12.12 -14.91
N ARG A 186 -8.59 13.13 -14.06
CA ARG A 186 -7.59 14.18 -13.75
C ARG A 186 -7.00 14.80 -15.02
N PRO A 187 -7.83 15.39 -15.88
CA PRO A 187 -7.36 16.06 -17.10
C PRO A 187 -6.38 17.19 -16.74
N ASP A 188 -5.48 17.49 -17.66
CA ASP A 188 -4.53 18.60 -17.48
C ASP A 188 -5.31 19.92 -17.47
N ARG A 189 -5.21 20.66 -16.36
CA ARG A 189 -5.95 21.90 -16.15
C ARG A 189 -5.47 23.06 -17.01
N THR A 190 -4.35 22.90 -17.68
CA THR A 190 -3.78 23.89 -18.60
C THR A 190 -4.24 23.72 -20.04
N MET A 191 -4.94 22.61 -20.34
CA MET A 191 -5.47 22.28 -21.66
C MET A 191 -6.99 22.43 -21.69
N GLU A 192 -7.53 22.78 -22.85
CA GLU A 192 -8.96 22.76 -23.09
C GLU A 192 -9.47 21.31 -23.14
N TYR A 193 -10.75 21.13 -22.85
CA TYR A 193 -11.36 19.80 -22.76
C TYR A 193 -11.19 18.95 -24.02
N ASP A 194 -11.45 19.54 -25.19
CA ASP A 194 -11.34 18.82 -26.47
C ASP A 194 -9.89 18.45 -26.82
N ASP A 195 -8.94 19.33 -26.49
CA ASP A 195 -7.52 19.06 -26.69
C ASP A 195 -7.05 17.89 -25.84
N TRP A 196 -7.58 17.77 -24.61
CA TRP A 196 -7.27 16.66 -23.74
C TRP A 196 -7.83 15.34 -24.25
N LYS A 197 -9.04 15.33 -24.75
CA LYS A 197 -9.72 14.15 -25.32
C LYS A 197 -8.99 13.59 -26.53
N TYR A 198 -8.48 14.48 -27.40
CA TYR A 198 -7.84 14.12 -28.66
C TYR A 198 -6.31 14.24 -28.63
N ARG A 199 -5.73 14.32 -27.44
CA ARG A 199 -4.28 14.38 -27.29
C ARG A 199 -3.57 13.18 -27.92
N ALA A 200 -2.35 13.39 -28.39
CA ALA A 200 -1.47 12.30 -28.79
C ALA A 200 -1.15 11.41 -27.59
N LEU A 201 -1.20 10.09 -27.80
CA LEU A 201 -0.78 9.11 -26.79
C LEU A 201 0.74 9.16 -26.66
N GLN A 202 1.21 8.90 -25.45
CA GLN A 202 2.65 8.76 -25.16
C GLN A 202 3.01 7.28 -25.19
N ASP A 203 4.21 6.97 -25.65
CA ASP A 203 4.68 5.57 -25.64
C ASP A 203 4.58 4.99 -24.24
N PRO A 204 4.06 3.75 -24.09
CA PRO A 204 3.93 3.10 -22.80
C PRO A 204 5.27 3.04 -22.05
N GLY A 205 5.26 3.46 -20.77
CA GLY A 205 6.45 3.54 -19.92
C GLY A 205 7.14 4.90 -19.87
N THR A 206 6.79 5.85 -20.75
CA THR A 206 7.53 7.12 -20.87
C THR A 206 7.02 8.24 -19.97
N LYS A 207 5.74 8.23 -19.60
CA LYS A 207 5.11 9.29 -18.82
C LYS A 207 4.27 8.76 -17.68
N PHE A 208 4.59 9.20 -16.47
CA PHE A 208 3.75 8.96 -15.30
C PHE A 208 2.44 9.77 -15.38
N LYS A 209 1.32 9.10 -15.22
CA LYS A 209 0.00 9.73 -15.11
C LYS A 209 -0.84 8.97 -14.11
N TYR A 210 -1.03 9.57 -12.92
CA TYR A 210 -1.92 9.00 -11.91
C TYR A 210 -3.36 8.98 -12.43
N ASN A 211 -3.92 7.79 -12.62
CA ASN A 211 -5.19 7.59 -13.32
C ASN A 211 -5.95 6.38 -12.77
N ASP A 212 -7.12 6.61 -12.17
CA ASP A 212 -7.90 5.54 -11.53
C ASP A 212 -8.60 4.63 -12.54
N VAL A 213 -8.90 5.08 -13.76
CA VAL A 213 -9.44 4.20 -14.82
C VAL A 213 -8.41 3.14 -15.20
N ARG A 214 -7.14 3.53 -15.33
CA ARG A 214 -6.03 2.60 -15.61
C ARG A 214 -5.69 1.70 -14.42
N VAL A 215 -5.90 2.16 -13.21
CA VAL A 215 -5.79 1.31 -12.01
C VAL A 215 -6.94 0.29 -11.97
N ASN A 216 -8.17 0.69 -12.34
CA ASN A 216 -9.28 -0.25 -12.46
C ASN A 216 -9.05 -1.25 -13.61
N LEU A 217 -8.34 -0.83 -14.67
CA LEU A 217 -7.88 -1.73 -15.73
C LEU A 217 -6.92 -2.81 -15.19
N LEU A 218 -5.98 -2.46 -14.30
CA LEU A 218 -5.15 -3.44 -13.61
C LEU A 218 -6.00 -4.42 -12.78
N SER A 219 -7.00 -3.91 -12.05
CA SER A 219 -7.94 -4.77 -11.29
C SER A 219 -8.72 -5.72 -12.20
N TYR A 220 -9.21 -5.22 -13.34
CA TYR A 220 -9.87 -6.00 -14.36
C TYR A 220 -8.96 -7.09 -14.93
N SER A 221 -7.74 -6.73 -15.28
CA SER A 221 -6.75 -7.65 -15.84
C SER A 221 -6.37 -8.75 -14.83
N LEU A 222 -6.17 -8.40 -13.57
CA LEU A 222 -5.90 -9.36 -12.50
C LEU A 222 -7.09 -10.30 -12.24
N LEU A 223 -8.33 -9.83 -12.36
CA LEU A 223 -9.48 -10.71 -12.25
C LEU A 223 -9.49 -11.77 -13.38
N ASN A 224 -9.09 -11.39 -14.61
CA ASN A 224 -8.92 -12.32 -15.72
C ASN A 224 -7.81 -13.35 -15.48
N VAL A 225 -6.70 -12.94 -14.85
CA VAL A 225 -5.59 -13.83 -14.48
C VAL A 225 -6.03 -14.81 -13.38
N TRP A 226 -6.57 -14.30 -12.30
CA TRP A 226 -6.97 -15.11 -11.15
C TRP A 226 -8.20 -15.98 -11.38
N ARG A 227 -9.12 -15.56 -12.25
CA ARG A 227 -10.42 -16.22 -12.52
C ARG A 227 -11.23 -16.47 -11.24
N ARG A 228 -11.00 -15.63 -10.23
CA ARG A 228 -11.63 -15.64 -8.90
C ARG A 228 -11.73 -14.19 -8.39
N PRO A 229 -12.75 -13.86 -7.59
CA PRO A 229 -12.88 -12.52 -7.00
C PRO A 229 -11.62 -12.12 -6.18
N LEU A 230 -11.00 -11.00 -6.52
CA LEU A 230 -9.79 -10.52 -5.83
C LEU A 230 -9.95 -10.37 -4.30
N PRO A 231 -11.12 -9.91 -3.76
CA PRO A 231 -11.32 -9.85 -2.31
C PRO A 231 -11.25 -11.22 -1.63
N GLN A 232 -11.68 -12.28 -2.32
CA GLN A 232 -11.60 -13.63 -1.78
C GLN A 232 -10.16 -14.10 -1.68
N ILE A 233 -9.35 -13.85 -2.70
CA ILE A 233 -7.93 -14.20 -2.71
C ILE A 233 -7.17 -13.41 -1.65
N LEU A 234 -7.41 -12.09 -1.59
CA LEU A 234 -6.82 -11.23 -0.56
C LEU A 234 -7.15 -11.74 0.85
N LYS A 235 -8.41 -12.13 1.08
CA LYS A 235 -8.85 -12.70 2.35
C LYS A 235 -8.05 -13.96 2.71
N GLU A 236 -8.03 -14.94 1.80
CA GLU A 236 -7.42 -16.25 2.04
C GLU A 236 -5.90 -16.18 2.19
N ARG A 237 -5.25 -15.38 1.34
CA ARG A 237 -3.79 -15.38 1.23
C ARG A 237 -3.11 -14.38 2.16
N ILE A 238 -3.78 -13.30 2.53
CA ILE A 238 -3.19 -12.20 3.32
C ILE A 238 -3.99 -11.91 4.58
N MET A 239 -5.26 -11.50 4.46
CA MET A 239 -5.98 -10.89 5.57
C MET A 239 -6.27 -11.89 6.71
N ASP A 240 -6.68 -13.12 6.40
CA ASP A 240 -6.89 -14.16 7.42
C ASP A 240 -5.56 -14.58 8.08
N PRO A 241 -4.47 -14.87 7.32
CA PRO A 241 -3.16 -15.19 7.90
C PRO A 241 -2.57 -14.11 8.82
N ILE A 242 -2.72 -12.81 8.48
CA ILE A 242 -2.25 -11.73 9.34
C ILE A 242 -3.20 -11.46 10.53
N GLY A 243 -4.30 -12.19 10.64
CA GLY A 243 -5.26 -12.06 11.73
C GLY A 243 -6.15 -10.81 11.64
N ALA A 244 -6.40 -10.29 10.44
CA ALA A 244 -7.32 -9.17 10.23
C ALA A 244 -8.75 -9.54 10.62
N THR A 245 -9.52 -8.53 11.03
CA THR A 245 -10.93 -8.70 11.37
C THR A 245 -11.77 -9.06 10.14
N PRO A 246 -12.95 -9.68 10.29
CA PRO A 246 -13.84 -9.97 9.17
C PRO A 246 -14.66 -8.75 8.72
N THR A 247 -14.33 -7.54 9.20
CA THR A 247 -15.14 -6.33 8.99
C THR A 247 -14.79 -5.58 7.71
N TRP A 248 -13.56 -5.75 7.18
CA TRP A 248 -13.15 -5.10 5.96
C TRP A 248 -13.95 -5.59 4.74
N ARG A 249 -14.06 -4.73 3.71
CA ARG A 249 -14.71 -5.02 2.43
C ARG A 249 -13.93 -4.36 1.30
N TRP A 250 -14.02 -4.92 0.11
CA TRP A 250 -13.48 -4.33 -1.10
C TRP A 250 -14.57 -4.32 -2.18
N TYR A 251 -14.99 -3.13 -2.57
CA TYR A 251 -16.10 -2.94 -3.51
C TYR A 251 -15.61 -2.42 -4.86
N GLY A 252 -16.31 -2.86 -5.91
CA GLY A 252 -16.26 -2.24 -7.24
C GLY A 252 -17.31 -1.17 -7.42
N TYR A 253 -17.66 -0.94 -8.68
CA TYR A 253 -18.75 -0.07 -9.09
C TYR A 253 -20.01 -0.87 -9.41
N ASP A 254 -21.17 -0.25 -9.40
CA ASP A 254 -22.45 -0.90 -9.69
C ASP A 254 -22.43 -1.56 -11.09
N GLY A 255 -21.77 -0.93 -12.07
CA GLY A 255 -21.63 -1.44 -13.45
C GLY A 255 -20.34 -2.24 -13.70
N SER A 256 -19.54 -2.60 -12.69
CA SER A 256 -18.26 -3.31 -12.90
C SER A 256 -18.35 -4.84 -12.80
N TRP A 257 -19.49 -5.40 -13.12
CA TRP A 257 -19.69 -6.85 -13.17
C TRP A 257 -19.34 -7.42 -14.54
N ILE A 258 -18.58 -8.51 -14.54
CA ILE A 258 -18.26 -9.27 -15.75
C ILE A 258 -18.67 -10.73 -15.57
N THR A 259 -18.92 -11.41 -16.68
CA THR A 259 -19.10 -12.86 -16.68
C THR A 259 -17.79 -13.51 -17.11
N LEU A 260 -17.20 -14.28 -16.20
CA LEU A 260 -15.98 -15.04 -16.46
C LEU A 260 -16.21 -16.48 -16.04
N ASP A 261 -15.91 -17.46 -16.91
CA ASP A 261 -16.15 -18.89 -16.69
C ASP A 261 -17.61 -19.23 -16.33
N GLY A 262 -18.58 -18.49 -16.89
CA GLY A 262 -20.00 -18.66 -16.60
C GLY A 262 -20.45 -18.11 -15.24
N GLN A 263 -19.57 -17.42 -14.51
CA GLN A 263 -19.88 -16.80 -13.22
C GLN A 263 -19.82 -15.28 -13.31
N GLN A 264 -20.75 -14.60 -12.65
CA GLN A 264 -20.67 -13.15 -12.49
C GLN A 264 -19.72 -12.79 -11.37
N MET A 265 -18.72 -11.98 -11.69
CA MET A 265 -17.73 -11.47 -10.74
C MET A 265 -17.63 -9.96 -10.83
N GLN A 266 -17.53 -9.30 -9.68
CA GLN A 266 -17.30 -7.86 -9.64
C GLN A 266 -15.82 -7.55 -9.78
N VAL A 267 -15.48 -6.68 -10.72
CA VAL A 267 -14.18 -6.02 -10.77
C VAL A 267 -14.17 -4.96 -9.67
N VAL A 268 -13.26 -5.07 -8.72
CA VAL A 268 -13.15 -4.14 -7.60
C VAL A 268 -12.51 -2.81 -8.03
N SER A 269 -12.91 -1.71 -7.39
CA SER A 269 -12.26 -0.41 -7.60
C SER A 269 -10.86 -0.42 -6.99
N GLY A 270 -9.87 -0.02 -7.75
CA GLY A 270 -8.48 0.05 -7.32
C GLY A 270 -8.11 1.33 -6.57
N GLY A 271 -8.98 2.34 -6.51
CA GLY A 271 -8.63 3.62 -5.89
C GLY A 271 -9.75 4.40 -5.22
N GLY A 272 -10.99 4.02 -5.43
CA GLY A 272 -12.14 4.69 -4.83
C GLY A 272 -12.46 6.08 -5.37
N HIS A 273 -11.92 6.48 -6.52
CA HIS A 273 -12.13 7.79 -7.12
C HIS A 273 -13.61 8.10 -7.38
N HIS A 274 -14.36 7.10 -7.82
CA HIS A 274 -15.80 7.16 -8.04
C HIS A 274 -16.61 6.38 -6.98
N GLY A 275 -16.08 6.24 -5.77
CA GLY A 275 -16.59 5.33 -4.73
C GLY A 275 -15.98 3.93 -4.83
N GLY A 276 -16.42 3.01 -3.98
CA GLY A 276 -15.84 1.67 -3.88
C GLY A 276 -14.44 1.64 -3.26
N GLY A 277 -13.61 0.68 -3.63
CA GLY A 277 -12.30 0.46 -3.01
C GLY A 277 -12.40 -0.27 -1.68
N VAL A 278 -11.32 -0.30 -0.91
CA VAL A 278 -11.23 -0.99 0.38
C VAL A 278 -11.84 -0.13 1.49
N PHE A 279 -12.68 -0.76 2.30
CA PHE A 279 -13.24 -0.24 3.57
C PHE A 279 -12.66 -1.09 4.68
N ILE A 280 -11.96 -0.48 5.64
CA ILE A 280 -11.15 -1.19 6.61
C ILE A 280 -10.90 -0.31 7.85
N ASN A 281 -10.62 -0.90 8.98
CA ASN A 281 -10.22 -0.21 10.21
C ASN A 281 -8.69 0.06 10.25
N SER A 282 -8.25 0.87 11.20
CA SER A 282 -6.82 1.24 11.31
C SER A 282 -5.95 0.10 11.79
N LEU A 283 -6.46 -0.80 12.65
CA LEU A 283 -5.74 -1.97 13.15
C LEU A 283 -5.40 -2.94 12.01
N ASP A 284 -6.38 -3.24 11.15
CA ASP A 284 -6.16 -4.12 9.99
C ASP A 284 -5.21 -3.49 8.97
N HIS A 285 -5.26 -2.15 8.80
CA HIS A 285 -4.24 -1.43 8.02
C HIS A 285 -2.84 -1.59 8.61
N ALA A 286 -2.71 -1.49 9.93
CA ALA A 286 -1.43 -1.65 10.59
C ALA A 286 -0.87 -3.08 10.46
N ARG A 287 -1.73 -4.13 10.49
CA ARG A 287 -1.32 -5.51 10.20
C ARG A 287 -0.78 -5.65 8.78
N PHE A 288 -1.46 -5.04 7.81
CA PHE A 288 -1.00 -5.02 6.43
C PHE A 288 0.33 -4.26 6.28
N GLY A 289 0.50 -3.11 6.93
CA GLY A 289 1.76 -2.37 6.97
C GLY A 289 2.89 -3.19 7.61
N LEU A 290 2.62 -3.88 8.72
CA LEU A 290 3.59 -4.72 9.41
C LEU A 290 4.05 -5.91 8.56
N LEU A 291 3.17 -6.49 7.75
CA LEU A 291 3.55 -7.52 6.77
C LEU A 291 4.61 -6.98 5.79
N PHE A 292 4.44 -5.76 5.30
CA PHE A 292 5.39 -5.11 4.39
C PHE A 292 6.67 -4.66 5.11
N ALA A 293 6.58 -4.17 6.34
CA ALA A 293 7.75 -3.86 7.17
C ALA A 293 8.65 -5.09 7.39
N ARG A 294 8.05 -6.28 7.37
CA ARG A 294 8.71 -7.56 7.61
C ARG A 294 8.91 -8.41 6.36
N ASN A 295 9.10 -7.76 5.22
CA ASN A 295 9.41 -8.43 3.95
C ASN A 295 8.43 -9.55 3.58
N GLY A 296 7.14 -9.35 3.84
CA GLY A 296 6.08 -10.30 3.50
C GLY A 296 5.97 -11.52 4.41
N LYS A 297 6.68 -11.51 5.56
CA LYS A 297 6.62 -12.58 6.57
C LYS A 297 5.57 -12.30 7.63
N TRP A 298 4.89 -13.37 8.06
CA TRP A 298 4.02 -13.34 9.25
C TRP A 298 4.28 -14.59 10.09
N GLY A 299 4.91 -14.42 11.22
CA GLY A 299 5.42 -15.53 12.00
C GLY A 299 6.45 -16.37 11.21
N LYS A 300 6.14 -17.63 11.00
CA LYS A 300 7.00 -18.55 10.22
C LYS A 300 6.63 -18.63 8.74
N GLN A 301 5.57 -17.96 8.31
CA GLN A 301 5.04 -18.04 6.95
C GLN A 301 5.52 -16.86 6.10
N GLN A 302 5.93 -17.13 4.86
CA GLN A 302 6.09 -16.13 3.82
C GLN A 302 4.76 -16.03 3.09
N LEU A 303 4.00 -14.94 3.30
CA LEU A 303 2.68 -14.75 2.72
C LEU A 303 2.72 -14.13 1.33
N ILE A 304 3.72 -13.30 1.09
CA ILE A 304 4.07 -12.72 -0.20
C ILE A 304 5.60 -12.67 -0.28
N SER A 305 6.19 -12.90 -1.46
CA SER A 305 7.64 -13.00 -1.59
C SER A 305 8.36 -11.74 -1.13
N GLN A 306 9.56 -11.90 -0.56
CA GLN A 306 10.45 -10.80 -0.24
C GLN A 306 10.83 -10.02 -1.50
N ASP A 307 11.01 -10.70 -2.61
CA ASP A 307 11.34 -10.08 -3.90
C ASP A 307 10.25 -9.12 -4.33
N TRP A 308 8.96 -9.48 -4.16
CA TRP A 308 7.87 -8.56 -4.44
C TRP A 308 7.86 -7.35 -3.50
N VAL A 309 8.04 -7.57 -2.20
CA VAL A 309 8.09 -6.46 -1.21
C VAL A 309 9.25 -5.50 -1.50
N GLN A 310 10.35 -5.98 -2.06
CA GLN A 310 11.42 -5.12 -2.55
C GLN A 310 11.06 -4.44 -3.88
N ALA A 311 10.46 -5.20 -4.81
CA ALA A 311 10.09 -4.71 -6.13
C ALA A 311 9.08 -3.55 -6.09
N VAL A 312 8.17 -3.51 -5.11
CA VAL A 312 7.20 -2.40 -4.99
C VAL A 312 7.88 -1.05 -4.77
N ARG A 313 9.14 -1.02 -4.35
CA ARG A 313 9.97 0.18 -4.19
C ARG A 313 10.80 0.54 -5.43
N THR A 314 10.62 -0.17 -6.55
CA THR A 314 11.27 0.17 -7.83
C THR A 314 10.64 1.46 -8.37
N PRO A 315 11.39 2.55 -8.50
CA PRO A 315 10.83 3.82 -8.97
C PRO A 315 10.36 3.73 -10.43
N ALA A 316 9.27 4.40 -10.74
CA ALA A 316 8.86 4.59 -12.12
C ALA A 316 9.92 5.41 -12.90
N PRO A 317 10.31 5.00 -14.11
CA PRO A 317 11.38 5.67 -14.86
C PRO A 317 11.17 7.17 -15.06
N SER A 318 9.91 7.62 -15.13
CA SER A 318 9.54 9.02 -15.32
C SER A 318 9.09 9.72 -14.04
N TYR A 319 9.10 9.06 -12.88
CA TYR A 319 8.65 9.65 -11.62
C TYR A 319 9.17 8.90 -10.40
N GLU A 320 10.29 9.33 -9.85
CA GLU A 320 11.01 8.66 -8.76
C GLU A 320 10.21 8.45 -7.48
N SER A 321 9.19 9.28 -7.22
CA SER A 321 8.36 9.17 -6.01
C SER A 321 7.31 8.06 -6.07
N TYR A 322 7.25 7.23 -7.13
CA TYR A 322 6.22 6.21 -7.29
C TYR A 322 6.80 4.87 -7.74
N GLY A 323 6.50 3.82 -6.98
CA GLY A 323 6.84 2.45 -7.29
C GLY A 323 5.62 1.66 -7.82
N TYR A 324 5.56 0.36 -7.56
CA TYR A 324 4.44 -0.48 -7.97
C TYR A 324 3.21 -0.27 -7.06
N MET A 325 2.46 0.80 -7.33
CA MET A 325 1.27 1.23 -6.56
C MET A 325 1.59 1.63 -5.10
N TRP A 326 2.84 1.99 -4.83
CA TRP A 326 3.31 2.56 -3.59
C TRP A 326 4.00 3.91 -3.86
N TRP A 327 3.86 4.84 -2.94
CA TRP A 327 4.62 6.08 -2.94
C TRP A 327 5.97 5.86 -2.25
N LEU A 328 7.00 6.52 -2.77
CA LEU A 328 8.37 6.46 -2.25
C LEU A 328 8.75 7.81 -1.70
N ASN A 329 9.47 7.82 -0.58
CA ASN A 329 10.00 9.06 0.03
C ASN A 329 11.24 9.55 -0.73
N GLN A 330 11.14 9.65 -2.04
CA GLN A 330 12.20 10.01 -2.97
C GLN A 330 11.68 11.03 -3.99
N GLY A 331 12.59 11.70 -4.68
CA GLY A 331 12.26 12.65 -5.75
C GLY A 331 11.40 13.81 -5.24
N PRO A 332 10.48 14.33 -6.08
CA PRO A 332 9.77 15.58 -5.78
C PRO A 332 8.74 15.49 -4.65
N ARG A 333 8.48 14.28 -4.13
CA ARG A 333 7.57 14.05 -3.00
C ARG A 333 8.28 13.59 -1.74
N ALA A 334 9.59 13.63 -1.71
CA ALA A 334 10.36 13.33 -0.50
C ALA A 334 9.97 14.28 0.64
N TRP A 335 9.84 13.74 1.83
CA TRP A 335 9.66 14.52 3.05
C TRP A 335 11.02 14.95 3.57
N GLU A 336 11.23 16.25 3.66
CA GLU A 336 12.52 16.83 4.05
C GLU A 336 12.98 16.31 5.40
N GLY A 337 14.24 15.87 5.48
CA GLY A 337 14.88 15.38 6.70
C GLY A 337 14.43 14.00 7.16
N LEU A 338 13.64 13.26 6.35
CA LEU A 338 13.25 11.88 6.63
C LEU A 338 13.97 10.89 5.72
N PRO A 339 14.16 9.63 6.17
CA PRO A 339 14.88 8.61 5.39
C PRO A 339 14.25 8.38 4.01
N ASP A 340 15.08 8.25 2.98
CA ASP A 340 14.67 8.02 1.59
C ASP A 340 14.18 6.58 1.33
N HIS A 341 14.49 5.65 2.22
CA HIS A 341 14.02 4.27 2.15
C HIS A 341 12.55 4.10 2.57
N LEU A 342 11.92 5.13 3.15
CA LEU A 342 10.51 5.09 3.50
C LEU A 342 9.64 4.95 2.26
N TYR A 343 8.61 4.13 2.38
CA TYR A 343 7.57 4.05 1.36
C TYR A 343 6.19 4.00 2.02
N TYR A 344 5.18 4.41 1.27
CA TYR A 344 3.86 4.56 1.87
C TYR A 344 2.73 4.37 0.88
N ALA A 345 1.63 3.82 1.38
CA ALA A 345 0.33 3.89 0.73
C ALA A 345 -0.37 5.19 1.12
N ALA A 346 -0.99 5.87 0.16
CA ALA A 346 -1.68 7.14 0.39
C ALA A 346 -3.06 7.18 -0.26
N GLY A 347 -4.04 7.66 0.48
CA GLY A 347 -5.42 7.80 0.04
C GLY A 347 -5.99 9.19 0.34
N PHE A 348 -6.96 9.60 -0.47
CA PHE A 348 -7.68 10.85 -0.32
C PHE A 348 -8.16 11.05 1.13
N GLY A 349 -8.06 12.28 1.62
CA GLY A 349 -8.45 12.65 2.98
C GLY A 349 -7.44 12.25 4.05
N GLY A 350 -6.18 11.95 3.68
CA GLY A 350 -5.11 11.70 4.64
C GLY A 350 -5.13 10.31 5.27
N ASN A 351 -5.48 9.34 4.45
CA ASN A 351 -5.35 7.93 4.81
C ASN A 351 -3.96 7.46 4.37
N PHE A 352 -3.10 7.05 5.32
CA PHE A 352 -1.75 6.59 5.02
C PHE A 352 -1.41 5.30 5.76
N ILE A 353 -0.54 4.50 5.14
CA ILE A 353 0.25 3.46 5.78
C ILE A 353 1.70 3.76 5.42
N VAL A 354 2.48 4.28 6.36
CA VAL A 354 3.92 4.53 6.18
C VAL A 354 4.68 3.33 6.73
N VAL A 355 5.66 2.88 5.99
CA VAL A 355 6.46 1.69 6.32
C VAL A 355 7.93 2.04 6.35
N ASP A 356 8.57 1.72 7.47
CA ASP A 356 10.01 1.70 7.64
C ASP A 356 10.45 0.27 8.01
N GLN A 357 11.21 -0.36 7.10
CA GLN A 357 11.72 -1.70 7.32
C GLN A 357 12.96 -1.74 8.22
N GLU A 358 13.75 -0.66 8.23
CA GLU A 358 14.98 -0.58 9.02
C GLU A 358 14.65 -0.44 10.50
N GLU A 359 13.62 0.34 10.81
CA GLU A 359 13.15 0.57 12.18
C GLU A 359 12.04 -0.40 12.63
N ASP A 360 11.59 -1.36 11.80
CA ASP A 360 10.38 -2.15 12.05
C ASP A 360 9.23 -1.28 12.55
N LEU A 361 9.02 -0.14 11.84
CA LEU A 361 8.07 0.90 12.20
C LEU A 361 6.95 1.00 11.17
N VAL A 362 5.70 1.07 11.64
CA VAL A 362 4.53 1.34 10.80
C VAL A 362 3.72 2.48 11.41
N ILE A 363 3.37 3.46 10.58
CA ILE A 363 2.50 4.56 10.97
C ILE A 363 1.23 4.50 10.13
N VAL A 364 0.08 4.43 10.78
CA VAL A 364 -1.23 4.47 10.11
C VAL A 364 -1.94 5.74 10.50
N THR A 365 -2.44 6.48 9.50
CA THR A 365 -3.30 7.64 9.74
C THR A 365 -4.62 7.53 8.99
N ARG A 366 -5.66 8.07 9.60
CA ARG A 366 -6.99 8.24 9.01
C ARG A 366 -7.41 9.69 9.19
N TRP A 367 -7.83 10.32 8.10
CA TRP A 367 -8.40 11.66 8.09
C TRP A 367 -7.48 12.74 8.68
N LEU A 368 -6.18 12.59 8.47
CA LEU A 368 -5.19 13.64 8.68
C LEU A 368 -5.18 14.60 7.49
N GLU A 369 -5.02 15.91 7.71
CA GLU A 369 -4.79 16.84 6.58
C GLU A 369 -3.60 16.37 5.75
N PRO A 370 -3.78 16.04 4.43
CA PRO A 370 -2.74 15.35 3.64
C PRO A 370 -1.39 16.07 3.57
N SER A 371 -1.39 17.40 3.63
CA SER A 371 -0.16 18.21 3.66
C SER A 371 0.65 18.06 4.95
N LYS A 372 0.06 17.47 5.99
CA LYS A 372 0.65 17.35 7.34
C LYS A 372 1.32 16.01 7.60
N ILE A 373 1.30 15.07 6.65
CA ILE A 373 1.86 13.73 6.88
C ILE A 373 3.38 13.77 7.12
N GLY A 374 4.14 14.51 6.32
CA GLY A 374 5.60 14.61 6.50
C GLY A 374 5.98 15.22 7.85
N GLU A 375 5.22 16.24 8.32
CA GLU A 375 5.43 16.85 9.63
C GLU A 375 5.12 15.85 10.76
N LEU A 376 4.02 15.10 10.66
CA LEU A 376 3.67 14.05 11.63
C LEU A 376 4.76 12.98 11.72
N VAL A 377 5.20 12.44 10.56
CA VAL A 377 6.27 11.44 10.52
C VAL A 377 7.55 12.00 11.14
N GLY A 378 7.91 13.26 10.82
CA GLY A 378 9.06 13.95 11.42
C GLY A 378 8.98 14.11 12.94
N LEU A 379 7.78 14.37 13.50
CA LEU A 379 7.57 14.40 14.94
C LEU A 379 7.76 13.02 15.59
N ILE A 380 7.28 11.95 14.94
CA ILE A 380 7.46 10.58 15.41
C ILE A 380 8.97 10.22 15.41
N TYR A 381 9.68 10.54 14.33
CA TYR A 381 11.14 10.30 14.23
C TYR A 381 11.97 11.07 15.27
N LYS A 382 11.53 12.25 15.68
CA LYS A 382 12.17 12.96 16.81
C LYS A 382 12.01 12.24 18.16
N GLY A 383 11.16 11.25 18.21
CA GLY A 383 10.95 10.41 19.38
C GLY A 383 11.80 9.13 19.37
N LEU A 384 12.34 8.72 18.23
CA LEU A 384 13.33 7.65 18.10
C LEU A 384 14.69 8.13 18.65
#